data_4c785c8ba70ea02788454177883e6647
#
_entry.id   4c785c8ba70ea02788454177883e6647
#
_cell.length_a   1.000
_cell.length_b   1.000
_cell.length_c   1.000
_cell.angle_alpha   90.00
_cell.angle_beta   90.00
_cell.angle_gamma   90.00
#
_symmetry.space_group_name_H-M   'P 1'
#
loop_
_entity.id
_entity.type
_entity.pdbx_description
1 polymer ?
#
loop_
_entity_poly.entity_id
_entity_poly.type
_entity_poly.pdbx_seq_one_letter_code
_entity_poly.pdbx_strand_id
1 'polypeptide(L)'
;MKLTEFTYTYNNKEYVVHVKKQSQRNIYFRYKEDGFYITAPYLTDKKTIINGLNKYAGKLLNQYVNSHSNYSFENDFVYLLGEPVSLKSLNIENLQELQKYLREKAGIFITELVTKNEEIMGISKPYKVAVRNTVRQFGSNSKHTHALSFQISLIHYSPEIIETVVIHELAHEFERNHGKNFYNIVYSYCPRYKELQRKLKKGIHQ
;
A
#
# COMPACT_ATOMS: atom_id res chain seq x y z
N MET A 1 28.94 1.52 13.14
CA MET A 1 27.80 0.61 13.26
C MET A 1 28.00 -0.52 12.24
N LYS A 2 28.28 -1.78 12.63
CA LYS A 2 28.58 -2.87 11.68
C LYS A 2 27.28 -3.37 11.04
N LEU A 3 27.16 -3.22 9.74
CA LEU A 3 26.23 -3.98 8.90
C LEU A 3 26.85 -5.38 8.75
N THR A 4 26.09 -6.43 9.04
CA THR A 4 26.54 -7.81 8.84
C THR A 4 25.75 -8.37 7.65
N GLU A 5 26.43 -9.02 6.70
CA GLU A 5 25.82 -9.58 5.53
C GLU A 5 25.99 -11.09 5.48
N PHE A 6 25.02 -11.77 4.87
CA PHE A 6 25.10 -13.19 4.54
C PHE A 6 24.15 -13.54 3.40
N THR A 7 24.39 -14.67 2.74
CA THR A 7 23.52 -15.18 1.68
C THR A 7 22.39 -16.04 2.25
N TYR A 8 21.19 -15.89 1.72
CA TYR A 8 20.00 -16.68 2.04
C TYR A 8 19.37 -17.20 0.76
N THR A 9 19.11 -18.51 0.71
CA THR A 9 18.48 -19.15 -0.44
C THR A 9 16.98 -19.31 -0.22
N TYR A 10 16.17 -18.84 -1.18
CA TYR A 10 14.73 -19.02 -1.19
C TYR A 10 14.26 -19.41 -2.60
N ASN A 11 13.51 -20.51 -2.74
CA ASN A 11 13.04 -21.05 -4.01
C ASN A 11 14.17 -21.18 -5.06
N ASN A 12 15.32 -21.77 -4.69
CA ASN A 12 16.51 -21.97 -5.51
C ASN A 12 17.19 -20.68 -6.03
N LYS A 13 16.84 -19.52 -5.47
CA LYS A 13 17.50 -18.24 -5.76
C LYS A 13 18.20 -17.71 -4.53
N GLU A 14 19.43 -17.22 -4.72
CA GLU A 14 20.22 -16.60 -3.67
C GLU A 14 19.91 -15.11 -3.53
N TYR A 15 19.83 -14.65 -2.28
CA TYR A 15 19.58 -13.27 -1.92
C TYR A 15 20.59 -12.82 -0.88
N VAL A 16 21.09 -11.59 -1.00
CA VAL A 16 21.89 -10.95 0.03
C VAL A 16 20.98 -10.53 1.20
N VAL A 17 21.43 -10.76 2.41
CA VAL A 17 20.73 -10.34 3.63
C VAL A 17 21.60 -9.36 4.41
N HIS A 18 21.14 -8.13 4.49
CA HIS A 18 21.77 -7.05 5.24
C HIS A 18 21.17 -6.95 6.64
N VAL A 19 21.98 -7.14 7.68
CA VAL A 19 21.53 -7.11 9.08
C VAL A 19 22.09 -5.91 9.80
N LYS A 20 21.19 -5.06 10.30
CA LYS A 20 21.49 -3.94 11.18
C LYS A 20 21.02 -4.27 12.59
N LYS A 21 21.94 -4.35 13.54
CA LYS A 21 21.61 -4.52 14.96
C LYS A 21 21.57 -3.17 15.67
N GLN A 22 20.51 -2.93 16.44
CA GLN A 22 20.34 -1.69 17.19
C GLN A 22 19.47 -1.91 18.44
N SER A 23 19.38 -0.88 19.30
CA SER A 23 18.51 -0.91 20.49
C SER A 23 17.05 -0.81 20.04
N GLN A 24 16.35 -1.95 20.06
CA GLN A 24 14.93 -2.06 19.74
C GLN A 24 14.36 -3.37 20.30
N ARG A 25 13.03 -3.46 20.36
CA ARG A 25 12.33 -4.64 20.90
C ARG A 25 12.01 -5.69 19.82
N ASN A 26 11.70 -5.27 18.60
CA ASN A 26 11.18 -6.13 17.53
C ASN A 26 12.20 -6.33 16.42
N ILE A 27 12.04 -7.43 15.65
CA ILE A 27 12.78 -7.67 14.41
C ILE A 27 11.91 -7.20 13.25
N TYR A 28 12.48 -6.39 12.35
CA TYR A 28 11.83 -5.91 11.14
C TYR A 28 12.49 -6.50 9.92
N PHE A 29 11.69 -7.01 9.01
CA PHE A 29 12.10 -7.59 7.74
C PHE A 29 11.58 -6.71 6.61
N ARG A 30 12.45 -6.37 5.65
CA ARG A 30 12.12 -5.62 4.44
C ARG A 30 12.87 -6.24 3.28
N TYR A 31 12.32 -6.14 2.07
CA TYR A 31 13.01 -6.48 0.84
C TYR A 31 13.17 -5.22 -0.01
N LYS A 32 14.32 -5.05 -0.66
CA LYS A 32 14.65 -3.98 -1.60
C LYS A 32 15.31 -4.58 -2.84
N GLU A 33 15.69 -3.74 -3.81
CA GLU A 33 16.27 -4.18 -5.10
C GLU A 33 17.45 -5.15 -4.97
N ASP A 34 18.30 -4.95 -3.98
CA ASP A 34 19.56 -5.65 -3.77
C ASP A 34 19.49 -6.76 -2.70
N GLY A 35 18.35 -6.96 -2.01
CA GLY A 35 18.23 -8.03 -1.03
C GLY A 35 17.30 -7.77 0.14
N PHE A 36 17.42 -8.63 1.15
CA PHE A 36 16.66 -8.51 2.40
C PHE A 36 17.38 -7.60 3.40
N TYR A 37 16.65 -6.66 3.99
CA TYR A 37 17.11 -5.74 5.02
C TYR A 37 16.44 -6.08 6.35
N ILE A 38 17.25 -6.51 7.31
CA ILE A 38 16.80 -6.90 8.64
C ILE A 38 17.30 -5.89 9.66
N THR A 39 16.38 -5.38 10.47
CA THR A 39 16.73 -4.58 11.64
C THR A 39 16.31 -5.35 12.89
N ALA A 40 17.28 -5.64 13.78
CA ALA A 40 17.08 -6.55 14.90
C ALA A 40 17.71 -6.02 16.21
N PRO A 41 17.23 -6.48 17.38
CA PRO A 41 17.90 -6.29 18.67
C PRO A 41 19.34 -6.83 18.66
N TYR A 42 20.21 -6.26 19.50
CA TYR A 42 21.63 -6.67 19.57
C TYR A 42 21.86 -8.17 19.82
N LEU A 43 21.03 -8.79 20.65
CA LEU A 43 21.16 -10.20 21.05
C LEU A 43 20.49 -11.19 20.07
N THR A 44 19.91 -10.73 18.96
CA THR A 44 19.28 -11.61 17.98
C THR A 44 20.34 -12.46 17.28
N ASP A 45 20.18 -13.78 17.32
CA ASP A 45 21.06 -14.72 16.63
C ASP A 45 20.68 -14.89 15.14
N LYS A 46 21.60 -15.46 14.35
CA LYS A 46 21.40 -15.70 12.91
C LYS A 46 20.26 -16.68 12.66
N LYS A 47 20.09 -17.69 13.54
CA LYS A 47 19.03 -18.72 13.40
C LYS A 47 17.64 -18.09 13.49
N THR A 48 17.43 -17.17 14.43
CA THR A 48 16.18 -16.42 14.58
C THR A 48 15.88 -15.57 13.33
N ILE A 49 16.89 -14.94 12.73
CA ILE A 49 16.72 -14.18 11.48
C ILE A 49 16.33 -15.10 10.33
N ILE A 50 17.01 -16.25 10.17
CA ILE A 50 16.68 -17.22 9.10
C ILE A 50 15.26 -17.76 9.27
N ASN A 51 14.84 -18.11 10.50
CA ASN A 51 13.47 -18.55 10.76
C ASN A 51 12.44 -17.48 10.39
N GLY A 52 12.74 -16.22 10.65
CA GLY A 52 11.92 -15.09 10.20
C GLY A 52 11.87 -14.95 8.69
N LEU A 53 13.00 -15.10 8.00
CA LEU A 53 13.06 -15.08 6.53
C LEU A 53 12.24 -16.23 5.94
N ASN A 54 12.36 -17.47 6.45
CA ASN A 54 11.56 -18.60 5.99
C ASN A 54 10.05 -18.34 6.09
N LYS A 55 9.63 -17.57 7.10
CA LYS A 55 8.22 -17.20 7.31
C LYS A 55 7.75 -16.05 6.40
N TYR A 56 8.62 -15.08 6.14
CA TYR A 56 8.21 -13.81 5.55
C TYR A 56 8.76 -13.55 4.14
N ALA A 57 9.80 -14.28 3.66
CA ALA A 57 10.46 -13.99 2.39
C ALA A 57 9.49 -13.98 1.20
N GLY A 58 8.64 -15.00 1.06
CA GLY A 58 7.67 -15.07 -0.03
C GLY A 58 6.70 -13.87 -0.04
N LYS A 59 6.23 -13.46 1.15
CA LYS A 59 5.35 -12.29 1.26
C LYS A 59 6.07 -10.99 0.90
N LEU A 60 7.31 -10.82 1.34
CA LEU A 60 8.12 -9.64 1.07
C LEU A 60 8.48 -9.53 -0.41
N LEU A 61 8.86 -10.63 -1.04
CA LEU A 61 9.14 -10.69 -2.49
C LEU A 61 7.88 -10.37 -3.30
N ASN A 62 6.74 -10.96 -2.96
CA ASN A 62 5.47 -10.66 -3.64
C ASN A 62 5.05 -9.20 -3.46
N GLN A 63 5.24 -8.63 -2.28
CA GLN A 63 4.97 -7.21 -2.06
C GLN A 63 5.89 -6.31 -2.89
N TYR A 64 7.17 -6.69 -3.02
CA TYR A 64 8.14 -5.97 -3.82
C TYR A 64 7.78 -6.04 -5.31
N VAL A 65 7.52 -7.24 -5.84
CA VAL A 65 7.10 -7.42 -7.23
C VAL A 65 5.83 -6.64 -7.53
N ASN A 66 4.82 -6.71 -6.67
CA ASN A 66 3.56 -5.97 -6.85
C ASN A 66 3.77 -4.44 -6.78
N SER A 67 4.68 -3.95 -5.92
CA SER A 67 4.99 -2.52 -5.86
C SER A 67 5.80 -2.02 -7.06
N HIS A 68 6.60 -2.88 -7.70
CA HIS A 68 7.40 -2.56 -8.90
C HIS A 68 6.66 -2.89 -10.20
N SER A 69 5.58 -3.71 -10.15
CA SER A 69 4.67 -3.89 -11.29
C SER A 69 3.80 -2.67 -11.59
N ASN A 70 3.76 -1.70 -10.69
CA ASN A 70 2.97 -0.46 -10.87
C ASN A 70 3.63 0.53 -11.84
N TYR A 71 4.94 0.43 -12.06
CA TYR A 71 5.69 1.25 -13.02
C TYR A 71 7.00 0.55 -13.42
N SER A 72 7.54 0.96 -14.57
CA SER A 72 8.87 0.56 -15.03
C SER A 72 9.49 1.67 -15.87
N PHE A 73 10.65 2.19 -15.45
CA PHE A 73 11.42 3.15 -16.27
C PHE A 73 12.04 2.48 -17.51
N GLU A 74 12.44 1.22 -17.40
CA GLU A 74 12.98 0.44 -18.52
C GLU A 74 11.92 0.22 -19.62
N ASN A 75 10.69 -0.13 -19.22
CA ASN A 75 9.57 -0.39 -20.15
C ASN A 75 8.68 0.85 -20.36
N ASP A 76 9.09 2.00 -19.86
CA ASP A 76 8.41 3.30 -20.03
C ASP A 76 6.93 3.29 -19.70
N PHE A 77 6.54 2.79 -18.52
CA PHE A 77 5.14 2.84 -18.09
C PHE A 77 4.95 3.10 -16.60
N VAL A 78 3.79 3.63 -16.27
CA VAL A 78 3.20 3.66 -14.92
C VAL A 78 1.70 3.41 -15.03
N TYR A 79 1.14 2.57 -14.15
CA TYR A 79 -0.32 2.44 -14.07
C TYR A 79 -0.92 3.67 -13.38
N LEU A 80 -1.89 4.30 -14.04
CA LEU A 80 -2.69 5.40 -13.50
C LEU A 80 -4.17 5.08 -13.72
N LEU A 81 -4.94 5.06 -12.66
CA LEU A 81 -6.38 4.75 -12.68
C LEU A 81 -6.71 3.43 -13.42
N GLY A 82 -5.83 2.44 -13.28
CA GLY A 82 -5.96 1.13 -13.90
C GLY A 82 -5.34 1.00 -15.30
N GLU A 83 -4.94 2.11 -15.94
CA GLU A 83 -4.41 2.11 -17.30
C GLU A 83 -2.89 2.37 -17.32
N PRO A 84 -2.14 1.71 -18.21
CA PRO A 84 -0.72 1.99 -18.39
C PRO A 84 -0.53 3.31 -19.17
N VAL A 85 0.31 4.19 -18.63
CA VAL A 85 0.66 5.49 -19.22
C VAL A 85 2.17 5.58 -19.37
N SER A 86 2.68 6.12 -20.47
CA SER A 86 4.11 6.34 -20.69
C SER A 86 4.67 7.39 -19.73
N LEU A 87 5.75 7.06 -19.03
CA LEU A 87 6.48 7.99 -18.16
C LEU A 87 7.06 9.16 -18.95
N LYS A 88 7.55 8.90 -20.18
CA LYS A 88 8.05 9.93 -21.09
C LYS A 88 6.96 10.93 -21.48
N SER A 89 5.74 10.45 -21.71
CA SER A 89 4.58 11.34 -22.03
C SER A 89 4.22 12.27 -20.87
N LEU A 90 4.59 11.89 -19.64
CA LEU A 90 4.39 12.68 -18.44
C LEU A 90 5.62 13.56 -18.08
N ASN A 91 6.69 13.51 -18.90
CA ASN A 91 7.98 14.14 -18.61
C ASN A 91 8.57 13.71 -17.25
N ILE A 92 8.47 12.43 -16.93
CA ILE A 92 8.97 11.83 -15.68
C ILE A 92 10.21 10.99 -16.00
N GLU A 93 11.38 11.42 -15.52
CA GLU A 93 12.65 10.79 -15.81
C GLU A 93 13.23 9.98 -14.65
N ASN A 94 12.75 10.24 -13.42
CA ASN A 94 13.29 9.60 -12.23
C ASN A 94 12.21 9.31 -11.17
N LEU A 95 12.60 8.48 -10.20
CA LEU A 95 11.70 8.03 -9.12
C LEU A 95 11.18 9.19 -8.26
N GLN A 96 11.97 10.23 -8.05
CA GLN A 96 11.57 11.36 -7.21
C GLN A 96 10.43 12.17 -7.86
N GLU A 97 10.56 12.44 -9.15
CA GLU A 97 9.51 13.08 -9.95
C GLU A 97 8.25 12.22 -9.99
N LEU A 98 8.40 10.91 -10.23
CA LEU A 98 7.28 9.98 -10.21
C LEU A 98 6.54 10.01 -8.85
N GLN A 99 7.26 9.94 -7.74
CA GLN A 99 6.64 9.97 -6.41
C GLN A 99 5.90 11.28 -6.13
N LYS A 100 6.46 12.43 -6.57
CA LYS A 100 5.79 13.73 -6.48
C LYS A 100 4.51 13.75 -7.30
N TYR A 101 4.59 13.33 -8.55
CA TYR A 101 3.46 13.26 -9.47
C TYR A 101 2.33 12.36 -8.94
N LEU A 102 2.66 11.13 -8.50
CA LEU A 102 1.68 10.19 -7.96
C LEU A 102 1.00 10.73 -6.70
N ARG A 103 1.73 11.40 -5.82
CA ARG A 103 1.17 12.02 -4.62
C ARG A 103 0.15 13.11 -4.97
N GLU A 104 0.49 13.97 -5.91
CA GLU A 104 -0.39 15.06 -6.35
C GLU A 104 -1.65 14.50 -7.01
N LYS A 105 -1.49 13.60 -7.98
CA LYS A 105 -2.63 12.95 -8.68
C LYS A 105 -3.53 12.17 -7.74
N ALA A 106 -2.95 11.37 -6.83
CA ALA A 106 -3.72 10.64 -5.82
C ALA A 106 -4.46 11.61 -4.88
N GLY A 107 -3.82 12.70 -4.46
CA GLY A 107 -4.44 13.71 -3.59
C GLY A 107 -5.68 14.32 -4.23
N ILE A 108 -5.59 14.77 -5.47
CA ILE A 108 -6.72 15.37 -6.22
C ILE A 108 -7.82 14.33 -6.38
N PHE A 109 -7.52 13.19 -7.02
CA PHE A 109 -8.50 12.19 -7.39
C PHE A 109 -9.25 11.59 -6.19
N ILE A 110 -8.50 11.24 -5.12
CA ILE A 110 -9.12 10.64 -3.92
C ILE A 110 -9.96 11.67 -3.18
N THR A 111 -9.55 12.95 -3.14
CA THR A 111 -10.36 14.01 -2.51
C THR A 111 -11.69 14.19 -3.24
N GLU A 112 -11.68 14.23 -4.57
CA GLU A 112 -12.90 14.30 -5.39
C GLU A 112 -13.83 13.10 -5.13
N LEU A 113 -13.27 11.88 -5.06
CA LEU A 113 -14.05 10.68 -4.73
C LEU A 113 -14.62 10.72 -3.32
N VAL A 114 -13.88 11.22 -2.34
CA VAL A 114 -14.37 11.37 -0.96
C VAL A 114 -15.54 12.35 -0.95
N THR A 115 -15.38 13.55 -1.51
CA THR A 115 -16.44 14.57 -1.55
C THR A 115 -17.71 14.05 -2.21
N LYS A 116 -17.58 13.38 -3.38
CA LYS A 116 -18.71 12.74 -4.08
C LYS A 116 -19.43 11.73 -3.18
N ASN A 117 -18.67 10.85 -2.51
CA ASN A 117 -19.27 9.79 -1.70
C ASN A 117 -19.80 10.31 -0.35
N GLU A 118 -19.25 11.39 0.21
CA GLU A 118 -19.84 12.08 1.36
C GLU A 118 -21.25 12.57 1.06
N GLU A 119 -21.47 13.20 -0.11
CA GLU A 119 -22.80 13.62 -0.57
C GLU A 119 -23.75 12.42 -0.73
N ILE A 120 -23.31 11.38 -1.45
CA ILE A 120 -24.11 10.17 -1.70
C ILE A 120 -24.50 9.47 -0.40
N MET A 121 -23.59 9.42 0.58
CA MET A 121 -23.79 8.77 1.86
C MET A 121 -24.48 9.66 2.90
N GLY A 122 -24.76 10.94 2.59
CA GLY A 122 -25.40 11.89 3.50
C GLY A 122 -24.54 12.33 4.67
N ILE A 123 -23.21 12.35 4.48
CA ILE A 123 -22.25 12.84 5.49
C ILE A 123 -22.18 14.35 5.43
N SER A 124 -22.74 15.02 6.44
CA SER A 124 -22.88 16.48 6.45
C SER A 124 -21.59 17.23 6.79
N LYS A 125 -20.69 16.60 7.54
CA LYS A 125 -19.40 17.20 7.93
C LYS A 125 -18.27 16.61 7.08
N PRO A 126 -17.63 17.41 6.20
CA PRO A 126 -16.57 16.91 5.34
C PRO A 126 -15.34 16.41 6.12
N TYR A 127 -14.77 15.31 5.68
CA TYR A 127 -13.52 14.80 6.22
C TYR A 127 -12.30 15.52 5.66
N LYS A 128 -11.27 15.70 6.48
CA LYS A 128 -9.94 16.07 5.98
C LYS A 128 -9.32 14.88 5.30
N VAL A 129 -8.89 15.02 4.05
CA VAL A 129 -8.26 13.95 3.27
C VAL A 129 -6.75 14.12 3.24
N ALA A 130 -6.01 13.05 3.50
CA ALA A 130 -4.56 12.99 3.38
C ALA A 130 -4.12 11.77 2.58
N VAL A 131 -3.14 11.94 1.69
CA VAL A 131 -2.52 10.84 0.95
C VAL A 131 -1.11 10.62 1.49
N ARG A 132 -0.81 9.37 1.87
CA ARG A 132 0.44 9.02 2.56
C ARG A 132 1.10 7.79 1.95
N ASN A 133 2.41 7.71 2.06
CA ASN A 133 3.15 6.49 1.72
C ASN A 133 3.13 5.52 2.93
N THR A 134 2.04 4.75 3.07
CA THR A 134 1.87 3.75 4.13
C THR A 134 2.04 2.35 3.57
N VAL A 135 2.52 1.40 4.39
CA VAL A 135 2.78 0.02 3.95
C VAL A 135 1.72 -0.97 4.48
N ARG A 136 0.93 -0.55 5.47
CA ARG A 136 0.09 -1.49 6.24
C ARG A 136 -1.36 -1.57 5.81
N GLN A 137 -1.91 -0.48 5.27
CA GLN A 137 -3.34 -0.38 4.94
C GLN A 137 -3.55 0.60 3.79
N PHE A 138 -4.58 0.36 2.99
CA PHE A 138 -4.93 1.21 1.85
C PHE A 138 -5.66 2.49 2.27
N GLY A 139 -6.43 2.42 3.34
CA GLY A 139 -7.14 3.55 3.93
C GLY A 139 -7.19 3.47 5.45
N SER A 140 -7.56 4.57 6.09
CA SER A 140 -7.88 4.65 7.52
C SER A 140 -8.78 5.84 7.83
N ASN A 141 -9.72 5.63 8.74
CA ASN A 141 -10.59 6.68 9.29
C ASN A 141 -10.21 6.99 10.73
N SER A 142 -9.95 8.27 11.02
CA SER A 142 -9.75 8.78 12.38
C SER A 142 -10.92 9.67 12.77
N LYS A 143 -11.88 9.12 13.53
CA LYS A 143 -13.01 9.90 14.06
C LYS A 143 -12.56 11.03 14.98
N HIS A 144 -11.50 10.83 15.76
CA HIS A 144 -10.98 11.83 16.69
C HIS A 144 -10.54 13.12 15.97
N THR A 145 -9.84 12.98 14.86
CA THR A 145 -9.35 14.12 14.07
C THR A 145 -10.26 14.47 12.90
N HIS A 146 -11.33 13.71 12.69
CA HIS A 146 -12.23 13.77 11.53
C HIS A 146 -11.43 13.82 10.23
N ALA A 147 -10.60 12.80 10.02
CA ALA A 147 -9.67 12.73 8.92
C ALA A 147 -9.57 11.32 8.33
N LEU A 148 -9.52 11.26 7.01
CA LEU A 148 -9.22 10.07 6.23
C LEU A 148 -7.78 10.10 5.75
N SER A 149 -7.11 8.97 5.78
CA SER A 149 -5.78 8.82 5.16
C SER A 149 -5.82 7.68 4.17
N PHE A 150 -5.25 7.89 2.98
CA PHE A 150 -5.19 6.89 1.91
C PHE A 150 -3.75 6.65 1.46
N GLN A 151 -3.47 5.44 0.99
CA GLN A 151 -2.18 5.07 0.45
C GLN A 151 -2.02 5.63 -0.98
N ILE A 152 -0.85 6.26 -1.27
CA ILE A 152 -0.57 6.81 -2.60
C ILE A 152 -0.71 5.77 -3.70
N SER A 153 -0.31 4.52 -3.45
CA SER A 153 -0.36 3.45 -4.46
C SER A 153 -1.77 3.09 -4.93
N LEU A 154 -2.82 3.58 -4.28
CA LEU A 154 -4.19 3.43 -4.77
C LEU A 154 -4.37 4.03 -6.17
N ILE A 155 -3.62 5.09 -6.52
CA ILE A 155 -3.74 5.75 -7.84
C ILE A 155 -3.41 4.82 -9.01
N HIS A 156 -2.74 3.70 -8.76
CA HIS A 156 -2.45 2.70 -9.77
C HIS A 156 -3.65 1.83 -10.17
N TYR A 157 -4.70 1.80 -9.33
CA TYR A 157 -5.88 0.98 -9.53
C TYR A 157 -7.00 1.72 -10.24
N SER A 158 -7.95 0.98 -10.82
CA SER A 158 -9.12 1.59 -11.47
C SER A 158 -9.95 2.43 -10.50
N PRO A 159 -10.69 3.44 -10.99
CA PRO A 159 -11.55 4.28 -10.18
C PRO A 159 -12.50 3.50 -9.27
N GLU A 160 -13.10 2.43 -9.77
CA GLU A 160 -14.01 1.57 -8.99
C GLU A 160 -13.30 0.91 -7.79
N ILE A 161 -12.06 0.44 -7.98
CA ILE A 161 -11.27 -0.17 -6.89
C ILE A 161 -10.92 0.89 -5.84
N ILE A 162 -10.51 2.09 -6.26
CA ILE A 162 -10.20 3.19 -5.36
C ILE A 162 -11.45 3.61 -4.57
N GLU A 163 -12.58 3.78 -5.25
CA GLU A 163 -13.87 4.16 -4.64
C GLU A 163 -14.32 3.14 -3.59
N THR A 164 -14.03 1.83 -3.80
CA THR A 164 -14.29 0.78 -2.82
C THR A 164 -13.59 1.04 -1.48
N VAL A 165 -12.36 1.56 -1.50
CA VAL A 165 -11.61 1.91 -0.28
C VAL A 165 -12.19 3.18 0.35
N VAL A 166 -12.58 4.17 -0.47
CA VAL A 166 -13.22 5.40 0.01
C VAL A 166 -14.53 5.08 0.73
N ILE A 167 -15.42 4.29 0.11
CA ILE A 167 -16.69 3.87 0.71
C ILE A 167 -16.46 3.09 2.02
N HIS A 168 -15.45 2.22 2.07
CA HIS A 168 -15.08 1.49 3.29
C HIS A 168 -14.73 2.44 4.44
N GLU A 169 -13.89 3.43 4.19
CA GLU A 169 -13.47 4.39 5.22
C GLU A 169 -14.62 5.32 5.62
N LEU A 170 -15.48 5.73 4.69
CA LEU A 170 -16.66 6.54 4.98
C LEU A 170 -17.73 5.76 5.74
N ALA A 171 -17.89 4.45 5.49
CA ALA A 171 -18.84 3.61 6.23
C ALA A 171 -18.53 3.56 7.74
N HIS A 172 -17.30 3.82 8.15
CA HIS A 172 -16.92 3.98 9.55
C HIS A 172 -17.53 5.20 10.24
N GLU A 173 -18.10 6.15 9.50
CA GLU A 173 -18.92 7.22 10.11
C GLU A 173 -20.15 6.64 10.82
N PHE A 174 -20.77 5.64 10.23
CA PHE A 174 -22.00 5.03 10.71
C PHE A 174 -21.73 3.84 11.65
N GLU A 175 -20.75 2.99 11.33
CA GLU A 175 -20.45 1.77 12.08
C GLU A 175 -18.93 1.58 12.25
N ARG A 176 -18.48 1.46 13.50
CA ARG A 176 -17.04 1.37 13.81
C ARG A 176 -16.46 -0.01 13.53
N ASN A 177 -17.23 -1.05 13.84
CA ASN A 177 -16.77 -2.43 13.83
C ASN A 177 -17.16 -3.10 12.51
N HIS A 178 -16.25 -3.88 11.93
CA HIS A 178 -16.49 -4.64 10.70
C HIS A 178 -17.48 -5.81 10.88
N GLY A 179 -18.61 -5.56 11.55
CA GLY A 179 -19.70 -6.51 11.74
C GLY A 179 -20.69 -6.52 10.57
N LYS A 180 -21.81 -7.23 10.76
CA LYS A 180 -22.86 -7.34 9.74
C LYS A 180 -23.41 -5.97 9.31
N ASN A 181 -23.65 -5.07 10.26
CA ASN A 181 -24.18 -3.72 9.97
C ASN A 181 -23.21 -2.90 9.11
N PHE A 182 -21.91 -2.94 9.42
CA PHE A 182 -20.88 -2.28 8.63
C PHE A 182 -20.92 -2.77 7.17
N TYR A 183 -20.90 -4.09 6.96
CA TYR A 183 -20.91 -4.61 5.59
C TYR A 183 -22.25 -4.38 4.88
N ASN A 184 -23.37 -4.32 5.58
CA ASN A 184 -24.64 -3.91 4.98
C ASN A 184 -24.55 -2.48 4.42
N ILE A 185 -23.95 -1.54 5.18
CA ILE A 185 -23.72 -0.17 4.71
C ILE A 185 -22.80 -0.19 3.50
N VAL A 186 -21.64 -0.86 3.57
CA VAL A 186 -20.70 -0.91 2.45
C VAL A 186 -21.35 -1.48 1.19
N TYR A 187 -22.11 -2.58 1.30
CA TYR A 187 -22.76 -3.21 0.14
C TYR A 187 -23.91 -2.38 -0.44
N SER A 188 -24.58 -1.52 0.34
CA SER A 188 -25.60 -0.62 -0.21
C SER A 188 -25.03 0.43 -1.15
N TYR A 189 -23.76 0.84 -0.94
CA TYR A 189 -23.08 1.82 -1.79
C TYR A 189 -22.12 1.18 -2.80
N CYS A 190 -21.62 -0.02 -2.51
CA CYS A 190 -20.72 -0.78 -3.38
C CYS A 190 -21.12 -2.27 -3.43
N PRO A 191 -22.10 -2.66 -4.26
CA PRO A 191 -22.57 -4.05 -4.35
C PRO A 191 -21.45 -5.04 -4.74
N ARG A 192 -20.46 -4.59 -5.54
CA ARG A 192 -19.29 -5.39 -5.98
C ARG A 192 -18.11 -5.36 -5.00
N TYR A 193 -18.30 -4.85 -3.78
CA TYR A 193 -17.22 -4.64 -2.79
C TYR A 193 -16.29 -5.85 -2.64
N LYS A 194 -16.84 -7.05 -2.44
CA LYS A 194 -16.05 -8.28 -2.23
C LYS A 194 -15.16 -8.63 -3.42
N GLU A 195 -15.63 -8.44 -4.63
CA GLU A 195 -14.90 -8.67 -5.87
C GLU A 195 -13.74 -7.66 -6.00
N LEU A 196 -14.04 -6.37 -5.86
CA LEU A 196 -13.08 -5.28 -6.01
C LEU A 196 -11.99 -5.32 -4.93
N GLN A 197 -12.36 -5.62 -3.69
CA GLN A 197 -11.40 -5.84 -2.61
C GLN A 197 -10.47 -7.04 -2.89
N ARG A 198 -10.97 -8.09 -3.55
CA ARG A 198 -10.13 -9.22 -3.97
C ARG A 198 -9.14 -8.82 -5.06
N LYS A 199 -9.57 -8.01 -6.04
CA LYS A 199 -8.67 -7.45 -7.08
C LYS A 199 -7.58 -6.61 -6.44
N LEU A 200 -7.94 -5.67 -5.56
CA LEU A 200 -7.01 -4.82 -4.83
C LEU A 200 -5.96 -5.63 -4.05
N LYS A 201 -6.38 -6.65 -3.29
CA LYS A 201 -5.48 -7.53 -2.52
C LYS A 201 -4.54 -8.36 -3.40
N LYS A 202 -4.94 -8.66 -4.64
CA LYS A 202 -4.13 -9.40 -5.62
C LYS A 202 -3.24 -8.50 -6.47
N GLY A 203 -3.32 -7.18 -6.33
CA GLY A 203 -2.57 -6.23 -7.16
C GLY A 203 -3.09 -6.14 -8.59
N ILE A 204 -4.37 -6.44 -8.83
CA ILE A 204 -5.00 -6.34 -10.15
C ILE A 204 -5.50 -4.91 -10.32
N HIS A 205 -5.01 -4.19 -11.31
CA HIS A 205 -5.25 -2.76 -11.50
C HIS A 205 -6.65 -2.43 -12.05
N GLN A 206 -7.29 -3.37 -12.75
CA GLN A 206 -8.62 -3.22 -13.40
C GLN A 206 -9.69 -4.08 -12.74
#